data_fdc28ee3dff835fce840667f30ad5381
#
_entry.id   fdc28ee3dff835fce840667f30ad5381
#
_cell.length_a   1.000
_cell.length_b   1.000
_cell.length_c   1.000
_cell.angle_alpha   90.00
_cell.angle_beta   90.00
_cell.angle_gamma   90.00
#
_symmetry.space_group_name_H-M   'P 1'
#
loop_
_entity.id
_entity.type
_entity.pdbx_description
1 polymer ?
#
loop_
_entity_poly.entity_id
_entity_poly.type
_entity_poly.pdbx_seq_one_letter_code
_entity_poly.pdbx_strand_id
1 'polypeptide(L)'
;MTRKSTDDVAWLSSVPFFEGFSNDDLHRVVDLSQQMEATAGTVLVDQGDPGTQCYVIVEGQASVYVRGEHVASSGPGSMVGEMALIDHRPRTATVVADTPMKLLRFGTREFRTLLDEMPKASERVMTVPRERLERSEATS
;
A
#
# COMPACT_ATOMS: atom_id res chain seq x y z
N MET A 1 7.92 -15.35 -19.92
CA MET A 1 6.54 -15.08 -19.67
C MET A 1 6.26 -14.65 -18.26
N THR A 2 5.58 -13.59 -18.14
CA THR A 2 5.28 -13.06 -16.83
C THR A 2 3.88 -13.46 -16.42
N ARG A 3 3.78 -14.15 -15.33
CA ARG A 3 2.48 -14.38 -14.74
C ARG A 3 2.65 -14.46 -13.25
N LYS A 4 1.58 -14.16 -12.57
CA LYS A 4 1.57 -14.16 -11.12
C LYS A 4 1.57 -15.60 -10.65
N SER A 5 2.53 -15.91 -9.81
CA SER A 5 2.80 -17.30 -9.47
C SER A 5 2.09 -17.72 -8.18
N THR A 6 2.05 -19.04 -7.98
CA THR A 6 1.55 -19.61 -6.74
C THR A 6 2.38 -19.13 -5.55
N ASP A 7 3.68 -18.88 -5.78
CA ASP A 7 4.56 -18.40 -4.72
C ASP A 7 4.15 -17.03 -4.23
N ASP A 8 3.67 -16.16 -5.12
CA ASP A 8 3.18 -14.85 -4.74
C ASP A 8 1.98 -14.97 -3.82
N VAL A 9 1.08 -15.89 -4.12
CA VAL A 9 -0.10 -16.11 -3.30
C VAL A 9 0.30 -16.66 -1.94
N ALA A 10 1.21 -17.64 -1.92
CA ALA A 10 1.69 -18.22 -0.66
C ALA A 10 2.36 -17.17 0.21
N TRP A 11 3.15 -16.30 -0.40
CA TRP A 11 3.80 -15.23 0.32
C TRP A 11 2.78 -14.26 0.93
N LEU A 12 1.75 -13.91 0.17
CA LEU A 12 0.73 -12.97 0.63
C LEU A 12 0.04 -13.43 1.89
N SER A 13 -0.09 -14.75 2.09
CA SER A 13 -0.75 -15.27 3.29
C SER A 13 0.00 -14.91 4.57
N SER A 14 1.29 -14.58 4.46
CA SER A 14 2.10 -14.20 5.61
C SER A 14 2.07 -12.70 5.87
N VAL A 15 1.47 -11.90 4.98
CA VAL A 15 1.36 -10.46 5.15
C VAL A 15 0.23 -10.16 6.13
N PRO A 16 0.50 -9.39 7.20
CA PRO A 16 -0.55 -9.13 8.21
C PRO A 16 -1.84 -8.56 7.65
N PHE A 17 -1.76 -7.70 6.64
CA PHE A 17 -2.95 -7.12 6.04
C PHE A 17 -3.89 -8.18 5.44
N PHE A 18 -3.32 -9.28 4.97
CA PHE A 18 -4.09 -10.35 4.32
C PHE A 18 -4.34 -11.56 5.23
N GLU A 19 -4.08 -11.40 6.52
CA GLU A 19 -4.30 -12.49 7.47
C GLU A 19 -5.76 -12.93 7.46
N GLY A 20 -5.98 -14.22 7.33
CA GLY A 20 -7.34 -14.78 7.31
C GLY A 20 -8.02 -14.76 5.95
N PHE A 21 -7.35 -14.25 4.93
CA PHE A 21 -7.89 -14.29 3.57
C PHE A 21 -7.81 -15.72 3.04
N SER A 22 -8.83 -16.14 2.29
CA SER A 22 -8.82 -17.46 1.64
C SER A 22 -7.85 -17.45 0.47
N ASN A 23 -7.50 -18.65 -0.03
CA ASN A 23 -6.67 -18.74 -1.23
C ASN A 23 -7.31 -18.03 -2.42
N ASP A 24 -8.62 -18.15 -2.57
CA ASP A 24 -9.33 -17.47 -3.65
C ASP A 24 -9.21 -15.96 -3.52
N ASP A 25 -9.32 -15.44 -2.29
CA ASP A 25 -9.15 -14.02 -2.04
C ASP A 25 -7.74 -13.56 -2.40
N LEU A 26 -6.73 -14.34 -2.01
CA LEU A 26 -5.34 -13.99 -2.29
C LEU A 26 -5.04 -14.02 -3.78
N HIS A 27 -5.60 -14.98 -4.50
CA HIS A 27 -5.48 -15.00 -5.97
C HIS A 27 -6.10 -13.75 -6.58
N ARG A 28 -7.24 -13.32 -6.04
CA ARG A 28 -7.91 -12.12 -6.54
C ARG A 28 -7.08 -10.87 -6.26
N VAL A 29 -6.45 -10.81 -5.10
CA VAL A 29 -5.54 -9.69 -4.76
C VAL A 29 -4.42 -9.60 -5.80
N VAL A 30 -3.80 -10.73 -6.13
CA VAL A 30 -2.75 -10.78 -7.13
C VAL A 30 -3.26 -10.33 -8.49
N ASP A 31 -4.45 -10.82 -8.87
CA ASP A 31 -5.05 -10.45 -10.16
C ASP A 31 -5.34 -8.96 -10.28
N LEU A 32 -5.73 -8.32 -9.18
CA LEU A 32 -6.07 -6.91 -9.17
C LEU A 32 -4.84 -6.00 -9.08
N SER A 33 -3.70 -6.56 -8.70
CA SER A 33 -2.47 -5.80 -8.50
C SER A 33 -1.56 -5.89 -9.71
N GLN A 34 -0.56 -5.02 -9.71
CA GLN A 34 0.53 -5.04 -10.67
C GLN A 34 1.82 -5.11 -9.90
N GLN A 35 2.65 -6.10 -10.18
CA GLN A 35 3.95 -6.22 -9.54
C GLN A 35 4.89 -5.17 -10.10
N MET A 36 5.67 -4.55 -9.22
CA MET A 36 6.67 -3.59 -9.66
C MET A 36 7.85 -3.58 -8.71
N GLU A 37 8.96 -3.05 -9.20
CA GLU A 37 10.16 -2.87 -8.41
C GLU A 37 10.53 -1.41 -8.39
N ALA A 38 11.13 -0.97 -7.29
CA ALA A 38 11.61 0.39 -7.16
C ALA A 38 13.03 0.36 -6.65
N THR A 39 13.86 1.26 -7.16
CA THR A 39 15.23 1.42 -6.67
C THR A 39 15.24 2.32 -5.45
N ALA A 40 16.29 2.21 -4.64
CA ALA A 40 16.46 3.12 -3.50
C ALA A 40 16.42 4.57 -4.00
N GLY A 41 15.74 5.43 -3.27
CA GLY A 41 15.59 6.83 -3.65
C GLY A 41 14.35 7.14 -4.48
N THR A 42 13.63 6.12 -4.94
CA THR A 42 12.41 6.35 -5.72
C THR A 42 11.32 6.96 -4.85
N VAL A 43 10.68 8.00 -5.34
CA VAL A 43 9.52 8.61 -4.67
C VAL A 43 8.29 7.82 -5.11
N LEU A 44 7.68 7.10 -4.16
CA LEU A 44 6.49 6.30 -4.45
C LEU A 44 5.23 7.15 -4.41
N VAL A 45 5.18 8.06 -3.45
CA VAL A 45 4.05 8.95 -3.20
C VAL A 45 4.64 10.31 -2.89
N ASP A 46 4.09 11.36 -3.48
CA ASP A 46 4.57 12.71 -3.23
C ASP A 46 3.48 13.58 -2.64
N GLN A 47 3.81 14.27 -1.56
CA GLN A 47 2.86 15.13 -0.85
C GLN A 47 2.27 16.18 -1.77
N GLY A 48 0.96 16.33 -1.73
CA GLY A 48 0.25 17.30 -2.55
C GLY A 48 -0.24 16.77 -3.89
N ASP A 49 0.31 15.66 -4.37
CA ASP A 49 -0.10 15.09 -5.65
C ASP A 49 -1.45 14.39 -5.54
N PRO A 50 -2.22 14.34 -6.63
CA PRO A 50 -3.45 13.56 -6.66
C PRO A 50 -3.13 12.08 -6.49
N GLY A 51 -3.90 11.37 -5.67
CA GLY A 51 -3.69 9.95 -5.46
C GLY A 51 -4.46 9.11 -6.44
N THR A 52 -3.76 8.37 -7.30
CA THR A 52 -4.38 7.46 -8.26
C THR A 52 -3.96 6.02 -8.05
N GLN A 53 -3.03 5.77 -7.14
CA GLN A 53 -2.51 4.42 -6.91
C GLN A 53 -2.13 4.25 -5.45
N CYS A 54 -2.20 2.98 -4.99
CA CYS A 54 -1.62 2.63 -3.69
C CYS A 54 -0.76 1.40 -3.86
N TYR A 55 0.05 1.10 -2.84
CA TYR A 55 1.03 0.05 -2.91
C TYR A 55 1.01 -0.81 -1.65
N VAL A 56 1.25 -2.11 -1.81
CA VAL A 56 1.54 -3.01 -0.70
C VAL A 56 3.02 -3.36 -0.82
N ILE A 57 3.77 -3.18 0.26
CA ILE A 57 5.21 -3.47 0.26
C ILE A 57 5.41 -4.96 0.45
N VAL A 58 6.07 -5.59 -0.53
CA VAL A 58 6.42 -7.02 -0.48
C VAL A 58 7.79 -7.17 0.17
N GLU A 59 8.77 -6.38 -0.29
CA GLU A 59 10.12 -6.38 0.24
C GLU A 59 10.64 -4.96 0.25
N GLY A 60 11.53 -4.67 1.20
CA GLY A 60 12.22 -3.39 1.28
C GLY A 60 11.64 -2.49 2.34
N GLN A 61 12.23 -1.29 2.46
CA GLN A 61 11.85 -0.29 3.46
C GLN A 61 11.68 1.06 2.79
N ALA A 62 10.74 1.83 3.30
CA ALA A 62 10.49 3.18 2.83
C ALA A 62 10.38 4.12 4.01
N SER A 63 10.72 5.39 3.80
CA SER A 63 10.56 6.45 4.79
C SER A 63 9.41 7.36 4.39
N VAL A 64 8.66 7.80 5.38
CA VAL A 64 7.52 8.68 5.20
C VAL A 64 7.87 10.06 5.74
N TYR A 65 7.67 11.09 4.92
CA TYR A 65 7.96 12.48 5.27
C TYR A 65 6.71 13.32 5.17
N VAL A 66 6.53 14.20 6.12
CA VAL A 66 5.47 15.22 6.06
C VAL A 66 6.17 16.57 6.18
N ARG A 67 5.99 17.42 5.17
CA ARG A 67 6.64 18.74 5.12
C ARG A 67 8.15 18.64 5.30
N GLY A 68 8.73 17.62 4.70
CA GLY A 68 10.18 17.41 4.74
C GLY A 68 10.71 16.74 5.99
N GLU A 69 9.85 16.45 6.96
CA GLU A 69 10.28 15.79 8.19
C GLU A 69 9.95 14.31 8.17
N HIS A 70 10.92 13.49 8.57
CA HIS A 70 10.74 12.06 8.68
C HIS A 70 9.80 11.74 9.85
N VAL A 71 8.65 11.14 9.56
CA VAL A 71 7.65 10.85 10.58
C VAL A 71 7.43 9.37 10.83
N ALA A 72 7.80 8.52 9.88
CA ALA A 72 7.58 7.08 10.03
C ALA A 72 8.38 6.31 9.00
N SER A 73 8.44 4.99 9.21
CA SER A 73 9.02 4.07 8.22
C SER A 73 7.99 2.99 7.96
N SER A 74 8.02 2.43 6.76
CA SER A 74 7.11 1.37 6.34
C SER A 74 7.92 0.22 5.76
N GLY A 75 7.56 -0.99 6.13
CA GLY A 75 8.23 -2.19 5.67
C GLY A 75 7.26 -3.20 5.08
N PRO A 76 7.72 -4.45 4.88
CA PRO A 76 6.90 -5.49 4.26
C PRO A 76 5.56 -5.66 4.97
N GLY A 77 4.51 -5.80 4.19
CA GLY A 77 3.16 -5.93 4.70
C GLY A 77 2.42 -4.63 4.92
N SER A 78 3.11 -3.50 4.75
CA SER A 78 2.48 -2.17 4.89
C SER A 78 1.80 -1.76 3.59
N MET A 79 0.74 -0.99 3.72
CA MET A 79 0.05 -0.38 2.58
C MET A 79 0.36 1.12 2.56
N VAL A 80 0.66 1.64 1.38
CA VAL A 80 1.08 3.03 1.20
C VAL A 80 0.19 3.72 0.20
N GLY A 81 -0.29 4.91 0.53
CA GLY A 81 -1.03 5.74 -0.42
C GLY A 81 -2.52 5.49 -0.50
N GLU A 82 -3.07 4.61 0.35
CA GLU A 82 -4.48 4.24 0.29
C GLU A 82 -5.43 5.38 0.68
N MET A 83 -4.99 6.31 1.51
CA MET A 83 -5.87 7.39 1.98
C MET A 83 -6.38 8.25 0.84
N ALA A 84 -5.53 8.59 -0.11
CA ALA A 84 -5.93 9.43 -1.22
C ALA A 84 -6.98 8.74 -2.10
N LEU A 85 -6.93 7.42 -2.18
CA LEU A 85 -7.91 6.65 -2.95
C LEU A 85 -9.24 6.54 -2.25
N ILE A 86 -9.24 6.57 -0.92
CA ILE A 86 -10.47 6.46 -0.13
C ILE A 86 -11.17 7.82 -0.05
N ASP A 87 -10.43 8.86 0.28
CA ASP A 87 -10.99 10.18 0.55
C ASP A 87 -10.94 11.15 -0.62
N HIS A 88 -10.28 10.76 -1.71
CA HIS A 88 -10.09 11.61 -2.90
C HIS A 88 -9.38 12.93 -2.56
N ARG A 89 -8.51 12.90 -1.57
CA ARG A 89 -7.72 14.06 -1.17
C ARG A 89 -6.31 13.96 -1.72
N PRO A 90 -5.60 15.09 -1.88
CA PRO A 90 -4.20 15.05 -2.26
C PRO A 90 -3.38 14.24 -1.25
N ARG A 91 -2.23 13.76 -1.67
CA ARG A 91 -1.34 13.00 -0.81
C ARG A 91 -0.95 13.84 0.40
N THR A 92 -1.00 13.23 1.60
CA THR A 92 -0.66 13.92 2.83
C THR A 92 0.81 13.77 3.22
N ALA A 93 1.53 12.91 2.52
CA ALA A 93 2.93 12.62 2.83
C ALA A 93 3.69 12.26 1.58
N THR A 94 5.01 12.35 1.68
CA THR A 94 5.93 11.86 0.65
C THR A 94 6.54 10.55 1.16
N VAL A 95 6.53 9.51 0.33
CA VAL A 95 7.09 8.21 0.69
C VAL A 95 8.22 7.88 -0.28
N VAL A 96 9.40 7.63 0.26
CA VAL A 96 10.61 7.41 -0.53
C VAL A 96 11.19 6.04 -0.19
N ALA A 97 11.57 5.28 -1.21
CA ALA A 97 12.21 4.00 -1.01
C ALA A 97 13.61 4.21 -0.39
N ASP A 98 13.86 3.60 0.75
CA ASP A 98 15.19 3.64 1.39
C ASP A 98 16.09 2.56 0.82
N THR A 99 15.50 1.44 0.41
CA THR A 99 16.22 0.29 -0.15
C THR A 99 15.54 -0.08 -1.45
N PRO A 100 16.14 -0.99 -2.25
CA PRO A 100 15.39 -1.58 -3.36
C PRO A 100 14.13 -2.24 -2.81
N MET A 101 13.02 -2.14 -3.53
CA MET A 101 11.72 -2.59 -3.06
C MET A 101 11.01 -3.42 -4.10
N LYS A 102 10.19 -4.37 -3.63
CA LYS A 102 9.18 -5.04 -4.43
C LYS A 102 7.81 -4.62 -3.92
N LEU A 103 6.92 -4.31 -4.84
CA LEU A 103 5.63 -3.71 -4.51
C LEU A 103 4.51 -4.37 -5.31
N LEU A 104 3.31 -4.39 -4.72
CA LEU A 104 2.08 -4.65 -5.46
C LEU A 104 1.36 -3.31 -5.59
N ARG A 105 1.07 -2.92 -6.81
CA ARG A 105 0.42 -1.65 -7.10
C ARG A 105 -1.05 -1.86 -7.45
N PHE A 106 -1.90 -1.03 -6.89
CA PHE A 106 -3.34 -1.03 -7.19
C PHE A 106 -3.72 0.36 -7.69
N GLY A 107 -4.40 0.41 -8.84
CA GLY A 107 -5.02 1.65 -9.28
C GLY A 107 -6.30 1.90 -8.51
N THR A 108 -6.93 3.06 -8.74
CA THR A 108 -8.16 3.43 -8.04
C THR A 108 -9.26 2.40 -8.24
N ARG A 109 -9.46 1.97 -9.48
CA ARG A 109 -10.51 1.00 -9.80
C ARG A 109 -10.25 -0.34 -9.14
N GLU A 110 -9.02 -0.83 -9.26
CA GLU A 110 -8.64 -2.12 -8.70
C GLU A 110 -8.74 -2.13 -7.19
N PHE A 111 -8.33 -1.03 -6.56
CA PHE A 111 -8.41 -0.92 -5.11
C PHE A 111 -9.87 -0.89 -4.64
N ARG A 112 -10.73 -0.18 -5.36
CA ARG A 112 -12.16 -0.14 -5.03
C ARG A 112 -12.79 -1.51 -5.19
N THR A 113 -12.42 -2.24 -6.24
CA THR A 113 -12.89 -3.61 -6.45
C THR A 113 -12.47 -4.51 -5.30
N LEU A 114 -11.22 -4.37 -4.85
CA LEU A 114 -10.71 -5.11 -3.71
C LEU A 114 -11.56 -4.87 -2.47
N LEU A 115 -11.86 -3.62 -2.17
CA LEU A 115 -12.66 -3.28 -1.01
C LEU A 115 -14.09 -3.82 -1.11
N ASP A 116 -14.67 -3.75 -2.31
CA ASP A 116 -16.03 -4.23 -2.54
C ASP A 116 -16.15 -5.74 -2.41
N GLU A 117 -15.16 -6.47 -2.88
CA GLU A 117 -15.18 -7.92 -2.88
C GLU A 117 -14.72 -8.54 -1.58
N MET A 118 -13.96 -7.80 -0.77
CA MET A 118 -13.31 -8.35 0.41
C MET A 118 -13.58 -7.51 1.65
N PRO A 119 -14.62 -7.84 2.41
CA PRO A 119 -14.96 -7.07 3.62
C PRO A 119 -13.82 -6.93 4.62
N LYS A 120 -12.97 -7.97 4.74
CA LYS A 120 -11.82 -7.90 5.65
C LYS A 120 -10.83 -6.82 5.23
N ALA A 121 -10.62 -6.67 3.92
CA ALA A 121 -9.74 -5.63 3.40
C ALA A 121 -10.33 -4.25 3.69
N SER A 122 -11.64 -4.10 3.47
CA SER A 122 -12.34 -2.86 3.73
C SER A 122 -12.20 -2.44 5.20
N GLU A 123 -12.39 -3.36 6.12
CA GLU A 123 -12.26 -3.08 7.54
C GLU A 123 -10.86 -2.61 7.91
N ARG A 124 -9.84 -3.27 7.38
CA ARG A 124 -8.46 -2.95 7.70
C ARG A 124 -8.04 -1.60 7.17
N VAL A 125 -8.49 -1.28 5.97
CA VAL A 125 -8.19 0.03 5.37
C VAL A 125 -8.84 1.14 6.16
N MET A 126 -10.06 0.93 6.65
CA MET A 126 -10.74 1.94 7.44
C MET A 126 -10.05 2.23 8.78
N THR A 127 -9.34 1.25 9.31
CA THR A 127 -8.63 1.40 10.58
C THR A 127 -7.27 2.07 10.40
N VAL A 128 -6.47 1.60 9.46
CA VAL A 128 -5.10 2.10 9.26
C VAL A 128 -5.06 3.58 8.87
N PRO A 129 -5.86 4.05 7.91
CA PRO A 129 -5.83 5.47 7.56
C PRO A 129 -6.17 6.40 8.72
N ARG A 130 -7.05 5.97 9.60
CA ARG A 130 -7.42 6.77 10.76
C ARG A 130 -6.22 7.00 11.67
N GLU A 131 -5.47 5.97 11.94
CA GLU A 131 -4.28 6.06 12.75
C GLU A 131 -3.24 6.99 12.13
N ARG A 132 -3.04 6.89 10.83
CA ARG A 132 -2.11 7.76 10.12
C ARG A 132 -2.52 9.21 10.19
N LEU A 133 -3.81 9.47 10.04
CA LEU A 133 -4.33 10.82 10.09
C LEU A 133 -4.07 11.44 11.45
N GLU A 134 -4.31 10.70 12.51
CA GLU A 134 -4.06 11.15 13.87
C GLU A 134 -2.59 11.50 14.09
N ARG A 135 -1.69 10.64 13.61
CA ARG A 135 -0.26 10.90 13.73
C ARG A 135 0.16 12.14 12.96
N SER A 136 -0.37 12.31 11.76
CA SER A 136 -0.05 13.47 10.94
C SER A 136 -0.50 14.75 11.61
N GLU A 137 -1.68 14.75 12.22
CA GLU A 137 -2.18 15.90 12.94
C GLU A 137 -1.34 16.20 14.16
N ALA A 138 -0.92 15.17 14.88
CA ALA A 138 -0.08 15.35 16.05
C ALA A 138 1.30 15.90 15.67
N THR A 139 1.77 15.58 14.48
CA THR A 139 3.08 16.01 13.99
C THR A 139 3.02 17.44 13.42
N SER A 140 1.87 17.80 12.94
CA SER A 140 1.68 19.13 12.38
C SER A 140 1.61 20.19 13.47
#